data_9951625e7708c6e05ca2f740f84f711f
#
_entry.id   9951625e7708c6e05ca2f740f84f711f
#
_cell.length_a   1.000
_cell.length_b   1.000
_cell.length_c   1.000
_cell.angle_alpha   90.00
_cell.angle_beta   90.00
_cell.angle_gamma   90.00
#
_symmetry.space_group_name_H-M   'P 1'
#
loop_
_entity.id
_entity.type
_entity.pdbx_description
1 polymer ?
#
loop_
_entity_poly.entity_id
_entity_poly.type
_entity_poly.pdbx_seq_one_letter_code
_entity_poly.pdbx_strand_id
1 'polypeptide(L)'
;MRRSLRFALDSAQRDRVAEVLQTIHLAEAVDRPAGLLSHGQKQWLEIGMLLMQEPRLLLLDEPVAGMTDEETERTAELFLRLKGRHSLMVVEHDMHFVRAIAEK
;
A
#
# COMPACT_ATOMS: atom_id res chain seq x y z
N MET A 1 -12.59 -13.98 11.08
CA MET A 1 -11.76 -13.58 9.95
C MET A 1 -10.29 -13.80 10.19
N ARG A 2 -9.72 -13.24 11.26
CA ARG A 2 -8.28 -13.42 11.52
C ARG A 2 -7.87 -14.87 11.72
N ARG A 3 -8.72 -15.66 12.38
CA ARG A 3 -8.43 -17.09 12.57
C ARG A 3 -8.30 -17.81 11.24
N SER A 4 -9.27 -17.58 10.35
CA SER A 4 -9.28 -18.23 9.05
C SER A 4 -8.02 -17.88 8.27
N LEU A 5 -7.61 -16.62 8.32
CA LEU A 5 -6.43 -16.16 7.63
C LEU A 5 -5.17 -16.86 8.18
N ARG A 6 -5.06 -16.97 9.51
CA ARG A 6 -3.92 -17.63 10.13
C ARG A 6 -3.79 -19.08 9.73
N PHE A 7 -4.91 -19.81 9.71
CA PHE A 7 -4.89 -21.22 9.35
C PHE A 7 -4.70 -21.45 7.86
N ALA A 8 -5.08 -20.48 7.05
CA ALA A 8 -4.99 -20.61 5.60
C ALA A 8 -3.60 -20.36 5.06
N LEU A 9 -2.71 -19.72 5.83
CA LEU A 9 -1.41 -19.31 5.36
C LEU A 9 -0.30 -20.27 5.81
N ASP A 10 0.56 -20.67 4.88
CA ASP A 10 1.80 -21.40 5.21
C ASP A 10 2.89 -20.38 5.57
N SER A 11 4.10 -20.87 5.87
CA SER A 11 5.23 -20.01 6.26
C SER A 11 5.58 -18.98 5.19
N ALA A 12 5.64 -19.41 3.94
CA ALA A 12 6.01 -18.51 2.85
C ALA A 12 4.97 -17.41 2.68
N GLN A 13 3.68 -17.77 2.81
CA GLN A 13 2.60 -16.80 2.72
C GLN A 13 2.62 -15.82 3.88
N ARG A 14 2.93 -16.28 5.09
CA ARG A 14 3.05 -15.39 6.25
C ARG A 14 4.19 -14.39 6.05
N ASP A 15 5.32 -14.86 5.55
CA ASP A 15 6.45 -13.99 5.28
C ASP A 15 6.08 -12.93 4.23
N ARG A 16 5.34 -13.36 3.21
CA ARG A 16 4.87 -12.44 2.18
C ARG A 16 3.92 -11.38 2.75
N VAL A 17 2.98 -11.78 3.61
CA VAL A 17 2.06 -10.85 4.26
C VAL A 17 2.84 -9.85 5.11
N ALA A 18 3.80 -10.33 5.90
CA ALA A 18 4.62 -9.45 6.74
C ALA A 18 5.40 -8.44 5.91
N GLU A 19 5.98 -8.89 4.80
CA GLU A 19 6.72 -8.02 3.89
C GLU A 19 5.82 -6.95 3.30
N VAL A 20 4.63 -7.33 2.84
CA VAL A 20 3.67 -6.38 2.28
C VAL A 20 3.24 -5.36 3.32
N LEU A 21 2.94 -5.80 4.54
CA LEU A 21 2.53 -4.89 5.61
C LEU A 21 3.60 -3.85 5.92
N GLN A 22 4.87 -4.24 5.89
CA GLN A 22 5.96 -3.28 6.07
C GLN A 22 6.04 -2.32 4.89
N THR A 23 5.87 -2.83 3.69
CA THR A 23 5.93 -2.01 2.48
C THR A 23 4.86 -0.92 2.50
N ILE A 24 3.67 -1.24 2.96
CA ILE A 24 2.56 -0.29 2.99
C ILE A 24 2.45 0.47 4.32
N HIS A 25 3.46 0.37 5.18
CA HIS A 25 3.53 1.09 6.45
C HIS A 25 2.45 0.70 7.47
N LEU A 26 1.96 -0.54 7.42
CA LEU A 26 0.92 -1.00 8.34
C LEU A 26 1.35 -2.14 9.25
N ALA A 27 2.64 -2.45 9.31
CA ALA A 27 3.13 -3.55 10.15
C ALA A 27 2.75 -3.35 11.62
N GLU A 28 2.79 -2.11 12.09
CA GLU A 28 2.47 -1.80 13.49
C GLU A 28 0.96 -1.80 13.77
N ALA A 29 0.15 -1.72 12.74
CA ALA A 29 -1.30 -1.64 12.85
C ALA A 29 -1.99 -2.96 12.57
N VAL A 30 -1.24 -4.04 12.41
CA VAL A 30 -1.76 -5.33 11.95
C VAL A 30 -2.85 -5.89 12.85
N ASP A 31 -2.79 -5.60 14.15
CA ASP A 31 -3.77 -6.09 15.11
C ASP A 31 -4.94 -5.15 15.36
N ARG A 32 -4.96 -4.01 14.70
CA ARG A 32 -6.05 -3.05 14.86
C ARG A 32 -7.23 -3.42 13.97
N PRO A 33 -8.47 -3.21 14.45
CA PRO A 33 -9.64 -3.33 13.59
C PRO A 33 -9.52 -2.35 12.43
N ALA A 34 -9.94 -2.78 11.24
CA ALA A 34 -9.85 -1.93 10.04
C ALA A 34 -10.58 -0.59 10.20
N GLY A 35 -11.66 -0.56 11.00
CA GLY A 35 -12.40 0.68 11.24
C GLY A 35 -11.63 1.74 12.00
N LEU A 36 -10.53 1.38 12.66
CA LEU A 36 -9.69 2.34 13.40
C LEU A 36 -8.55 2.90 12.57
N LEU A 37 -8.41 2.45 11.33
CA LEU A 37 -7.37 2.98 10.44
C LEU A 37 -7.77 4.34 9.90
N SER A 38 -6.80 5.22 9.68
CA SER A 38 -7.04 6.48 9.00
C SER A 38 -7.42 6.23 7.55
N HIS A 39 -7.93 7.27 6.87
CA HIS A 39 -8.26 7.16 5.46
C HIS A 39 -7.04 6.73 4.63
N GLY A 40 -5.89 7.34 4.88
CA GLY A 40 -4.67 6.98 4.18
C GLY A 40 -4.22 5.56 4.44
N GLN A 41 -4.33 5.11 5.70
CA GLN A 41 -3.98 3.74 6.05
C GLN A 41 -4.89 2.74 5.37
N LYS A 42 -6.17 3.05 5.23
CA LYS A 42 -7.11 2.18 4.50
C LYS A 42 -6.71 2.08 3.03
N GLN A 43 -6.28 3.19 2.44
CA GLN A 43 -5.82 3.20 1.06
C GLN A 43 -4.55 2.35 0.90
N TRP A 44 -3.62 2.47 1.85
CA TRP A 44 -2.41 1.64 1.83
C TRP A 44 -2.75 0.15 1.96
N LEU A 45 -3.75 -0.17 2.77
CA LEU A 45 -4.20 -1.56 2.90
C LEU A 45 -4.73 -2.09 1.56
N GLU A 46 -5.49 -1.30 0.84
CA GLU A 46 -5.98 -1.68 -0.49
C GLU A 46 -4.83 -1.95 -1.45
N ILE A 47 -3.81 -1.09 -1.43
CA ILE A 47 -2.61 -1.30 -2.25
C ILE A 47 -1.92 -2.61 -1.84
N GLY A 48 -1.83 -2.86 -0.54
CA GLY A 48 -1.23 -4.09 -0.04
C GLY A 48 -1.96 -5.34 -0.51
N MET A 49 -3.30 -5.27 -0.54
CA MET A 49 -4.09 -6.40 -1.04
C MET A 49 -3.82 -6.67 -2.51
N LEU A 50 -3.62 -5.62 -3.29
CA LEU A 50 -3.23 -5.77 -4.69
C LEU A 50 -1.83 -6.37 -4.82
N LEU A 51 -0.90 -5.95 -3.97
CA LEU A 51 0.47 -6.47 -4.00
C LEU A 51 0.54 -7.96 -3.68
N MET A 52 -0.39 -8.47 -2.88
CA MET A 52 -0.43 -9.89 -2.57
C MET A 52 -0.66 -10.76 -3.80
N GLN A 53 -1.23 -10.20 -4.85
CA GLN A 53 -1.46 -10.91 -6.11
C GLN A 53 -0.25 -10.88 -7.03
N GLU A 54 0.82 -10.22 -6.62
CA GLU A 54 2.06 -10.07 -7.38
C GLU A 54 1.84 -9.56 -8.81
N PRO A 55 1.13 -8.43 -8.98
CA PRO A 55 0.79 -7.94 -10.31
C PRO A 55 2.01 -7.35 -11.01
N ARG A 56 2.01 -7.41 -12.33
CA ARG A 56 3.04 -6.73 -13.13
C ARG A 56 2.72 -5.25 -13.29
N LEU A 57 1.43 -4.93 -13.32
CA LEU A 57 0.95 -3.56 -13.50
C LEU A 57 -0.02 -3.22 -12.39
N LEU A 58 0.20 -2.08 -11.74
CA LEU A 58 -0.71 -1.52 -10.77
C LEU A 58 -1.37 -0.29 -11.38
N LEU A 59 -2.69 -0.28 -11.36
CA LEU A 59 -3.49 0.88 -11.77
C LEU A 59 -4.07 1.52 -10.53
N LEU A 60 -3.73 2.78 -10.30
CA LEU A 60 -4.14 3.49 -9.11
C LEU A 60 -4.79 4.81 -9.51
N ASP A 61 -6.04 5.00 -9.07
CA ASP A 61 -6.82 6.18 -9.40
C ASP A 61 -6.94 7.05 -8.16
N GLU A 62 -6.37 8.25 -8.23
CA GLU A 62 -6.35 9.24 -7.16
C GLU A 62 -5.93 8.64 -5.80
N PRO A 63 -4.76 7.99 -5.76
CA PRO A 63 -4.36 7.26 -4.54
C PRO A 63 -4.12 8.14 -3.32
N VAL A 64 -3.92 9.44 -3.49
CA VAL A 64 -3.69 10.33 -2.35
C VAL A 64 -4.87 11.24 -2.03
N ALA A 65 -6.01 11.04 -2.70
CA ALA A 65 -7.21 11.84 -2.44
C ALA A 65 -7.62 11.70 -0.98
N GLY A 66 -7.84 12.83 -0.32
CA GLY A 66 -8.28 12.85 1.08
C GLY A 66 -7.20 12.55 2.10
N MET A 67 -5.96 12.40 1.69
CA MET A 67 -4.85 12.15 2.62
C MET A 67 -4.28 13.45 3.18
N THR A 68 -3.71 13.35 4.38
CA THR A 68 -2.92 14.44 4.95
C THR A 68 -1.62 14.59 4.17
N ASP A 69 -0.92 15.71 4.39
CA ASP A 69 0.37 15.92 3.73
C ASP A 69 1.38 14.84 4.11
N GLU A 70 1.39 14.45 5.39
CA GLU A 70 2.28 13.39 5.86
C GLU A 70 1.96 12.06 5.18
N GLU A 71 0.68 11.72 5.11
CA GLU A 71 0.26 10.48 4.44
C GLU A 71 0.60 10.51 2.95
N THR A 72 0.46 11.66 2.33
CA THR A 72 0.81 11.83 0.90
C THR A 72 2.30 11.59 0.69
N GLU A 73 3.15 12.11 1.56
CA GLU A 73 4.58 11.89 1.47
C GLU A 73 4.96 10.43 1.64
N ARG A 74 4.34 9.76 2.59
CA ARG A 74 4.58 8.32 2.80
C ARG A 74 4.10 7.50 1.61
N THR A 75 3.01 7.93 0.99
CA THR A 75 2.51 7.26 -0.21
C THR A 75 3.49 7.43 -1.36
N ALA A 76 4.09 8.62 -1.50
CA ALA A 76 5.11 8.83 -2.52
C ALA A 76 6.30 7.90 -2.30
N GLU A 77 6.76 7.73 -1.06
CA GLU A 77 7.84 6.81 -0.73
C GLU A 77 7.48 5.38 -1.10
N LEU A 78 6.25 4.98 -0.80
CA LEU A 78 5.75 3.66 -1.14
C LEU A 78 5.80 3.43 -2.65
N PHE A 79 5.33 4.40 -3.42
CA PHE A 79 5.31 4.27 -4.87
C PHE A 79 6.71 4.21 -5.47
N LEU A 80 7.65 4.95 -4.91
CA LEU A 80 9.04 4.90 -5.35
C LEU A 80 9.65 3.52 -5.16
N ARG A 81 9.28 2.84 -4.07
CA ARG A 81 9.71 1.46 -3.85
C ARG A 81 9.06 0.51 -4.85
N LEU A 82 7.79 0.73 -5.13
CA LEU A 82 7.04 -0.15 -6.04
C LEU A 82 7.52 -0.02 -7.48
N LYS A 83 7.98 1.16 -7.89
CA LYS A 83 8.47 1.38 -9.25
C LYS A 83 9.61 0.44 -9.64
N GLY A 84 10.36 -0.03 -8.68
CA GLY A 84 11.46 -0.95 -8.97
C GLY A 84 11.01 -2.37 -9.29
N ARG A 85 9.79 -2.73 -8.90
CA ARG A 85 9.29 -4.10 -9.05
C ARG A 85 8.04 -4.22 -9.91
N HIS A 86 7.31 -3.12 -10.06
CA HIS A 86 6.02 -3.13 -10.75
C HIS A 86 5.94 -1.95 -11.71
N SER A 87 5.15 -2.11 -12.75
CA SER A 87 4.78 -0.97 -13.59
C SER A 87 3.61 -0.28 -12.91
N LEU A 88 3.67 1.03 -12.81
CA LEU A 88 2.62 1.82 -12.17
C LEU A 88 1.94 2.72 -13.19
N MET A 89 0.61 2.72 -13.16
CA MET A 89 -0.18 3.72 -13.88
C MET A 89 -1.00 4.45 -12.84
N VAL A 90 -0.74 5.74 -12.69
CA VAL A 90 -1.34 6.55 -11.65
C VAL A 90 -2.12 7.70 -12.30
N VAL A 91 -3.40 7.82 -11.93
CA VAL A 91 -4.23 8.96 -12.30
C VAL A 91 -4.35 9.82 -11.07
N GLU A 92 -3.79 11.04 -11.12
CA GLU A 92 -3.74 11.90 -9.95
C GLU A 92 -3.75 13.36 -10.36
N HIS A 93 -4.43 14.16 -9.55
CA HIS A 93 -4.50 15.62 -9.73
C HIS A 93 -3.55 16.39 -8.81
N ASP A 94 -3.02 15.72 -7.80
CA ASP A 94 -2.03 16.33 -6.91
C ASP A 94 -0.69 16.38 -7.61
N MET A 95 -0.36 17.53 -8.19
CA MET A 95 0.87 17.67 -8.99
C MET A 95 2.13 17.55 -8.16
N HIS A 96 2.07 17.90 -6.89
CA HIS A 96 3.21 17.74 -6.00
C HIS A 96 3.55 16.26 -5.85
N PHE A 97 2.53 15.43 -5.64
CA PHE A 97 2.70 13.99 -5.54
C PHE A 97 3.22 13.41 -6.86
N VAL A 98 2.63 13.82 -7.98
CA VAL A 98 3.04 13.31 -9.29
C VAL A 98 4.52 13.63 -9.54
N ARG A 99 4.97 14.82 -9.22
CA ARG A 99 6.38 15.20 -9.39
C ARG A 99 7.29 14.35 -8.49
N ALA A 100 6.85 14.11 -7.25
CA ALA A 100 7.65 13.35 -6.30
C ALA A 100 7.93 11.94 -6.80
N ILE A 101 6.95 11.28 -7.42
CA ILE A 101 7.13 9.92 -7.91
C ILE A 101 7.75 9.87 -9.31
N ALA A 102 7.56 10.90 -10.12
CA ALA A 102 8.05 10.90 -11.49
C ALA A 102 9.55 11.17 -11.59
N GLU A 103 10.11 11.96 -10.68
CA GLU A 103 11.51 12.36 -10.72
C GLU A 103 12.48 11.22 -10.38
N LYS A 104 11.99 10.16 -9.81
CA LYS A 104 12.79 9.02 -9.42
C LYS A 104 12.52 7.83 -10.32
#